data_7477eb90c89f7274d5949b17869ac6c7
#
_entry.id   7477eb90c89f7274d5949b17869ac6c7
#
_cell.length_a   1.000
_cell.length_b   1.000
_cell.length_c   1.000
_cell.angle_alpha   90.00
_cell.angle_beta   90.00
_cell.angle_gamma   90.00
#
_symmetry.space_group_name_H-M   'P 1'
#
loop_
_entity.id
_entity.type
_entity.pdbx_description
1 polymer ?
#
loop_
_entity_poly.entity_id
_entity_poly.type
_entity_poly.pdbx_seq_one_letter_code
_entity_poly.pdbx_strand_id
1 'polypeptide(L)'
;MIWKYHVRFGEGSFIWMLLHSDRFATLLLVMPALIGGFGNQKRYESNNNNNQVIENKEYNLKLNYDKLGPYLAGLIEGDGTILVQNSSSIKKSKYRPLIVVVFKLEDLELANYLCNLTKCGKVYKKINRNYVLWLIHDLKGVYTLLNIINGYMRTPKYEAFVRGAEFINNYINSTTILHNKLKNIDNIKIKPLDTSDIGSNAWLAGMTDADGNFSINLINGKNRSSRAMPYYCLELRQNYQKNSNNNNINFSYFYIMSAIALYFNVNLYSRERNLNLLVSLNNTYKLYYSYKVIVANLYKNIKVIEYFNKYSLLSSKHLDFLDWSKLVILINNEGQSIKLNGSWELGINLRKDYNKTRTTFTWSHLKNTYLENK
;
A
#
# COMPACT_ATOMS: atom_id res chain seq x y z
N MET A 1 -8.56 1.85 -3.18
CA MET A 1 -7.41 0.99 -3.34
C MET A 1 -7.62 -0.10 -4.38
N ILE A 2 -8.52 -0.98 -4.18
CA ILE A 2 -8.96 -2.01 -5.09
C ILE A 2 -9.33 -1.45 -6.47
N TRP A 3 -9.85 -0.23 -6.54
CA TRP A 3 -10.04 0.47 -7.81
C TRP A 3 -8.73 1.01 -8.40
N LYS A 4 -7.64 1.23 -7.64
CA LYS A 4 -6.33 1.47 -8.24
C LYS A 4 -5.86 0.30 -9.05
N TYR A 5 -6.14 -0.86 -8.53
CA TYR A 5 -5.93 -2.08 -9.25
C TYR A 5 -6.73 -2.06 -10.55
N HIS A 6 -8.00 -1.65 -10.48
CA HIS A 6 -8.86 -1.48 -11.64
C HIS A 6 -8.36 -0.42 -12.60
N VAL A 7 -8.05 0.80 -12.12
CA VAL A 7 -7.54 1.89 -12.95
C VAL A 7 -6.14 1.60 -13.48
N ARG A 8 -5.34 0.87 -12.71
CA ARG A 8 -3.95 0.58 -13.02
C ARG A 8 -3.79 -0.62 -13.95
N PHE A 9 -4.68 -1.60 -13.86
CA PHE A 9 -4.57 -2.86 -14.58
C PHE A 9 -5.77 -3.20 -15.49
N GLY A 10 -6.80 -2.38 -15.52
CA GLY A 10 -7.99 -2.60 -16.37
C GLY A 10 -8.95 -3.70 -15.89
N GLU A 11 -8.59 -4.49 -14.89
CA GLU A 11 -9.31 -5.69 -14.48
C GLU A 11 -10.01 -5.60 -13.12
N GLY A 12 -9.93 -4.45 -12.46
CA GLY A 12 -10.37 -4.27 -11.09
C GLY A 12 -11.88 -4.10 -10.89
N SER A 13 -12.72 -4.28 -11.93
CA SER A 13 -14.16 -4.06 -11.84
C SER A 13 -14.85 -4.85 -10.73
N PHE A 14 -14.39 -6.06 -10.45
CA PHE A 14 -14.98 -6.90 -9.39
C PHE A 14 -14.68 -6.35 -7.98
N ILE A 15 -13.46 -5.90 -7.74
CA ILE A 15 -13.04 -5.37 -6.44
C ILE A 15 -13.54 -3.92 -6.27
N TRP A 16 -13.65 -3.17 -7.38
CA TRP A 16 -14.22 -1.83 -7.39
C TRP A 16 -15.72 -1.84 -7.03
N MET A 17 -16.48 -2.84 -7.50
CA MET A 17 -17.89 -3.02 -7.09
C MET A 17 -18.04 -3.22 -5.58
N LEU A 18 -17.01 -3.72 -4.89
CA LEU A 18 -17.02 -3.94 -3.46
C LEU A 18 -16.80 -2.65 -2.63
N LEU A 19 -16.28 -1.58 -3.23
CA LEU A 19 -16.04 -0.30 -2.54
C LEU A 19 -17.08 0.80 -2.88
N HIS A 20 -18.09 0.49 -3.67
CA HIS A 20 -19.13 1.45 -4.00
C HIS A 20 -20.21 1.52 -2.92
N SER A 21 -20.69 2.75 -2.62
CA SER A 21 -21.51 3.11 -1.46
C SER A 21 -22.73 2.22 -1.18
N ASP A 22 -23.38 1.73 -2.20
CA ASP A 22 -24.65 1.00 -2.04
C ASP A 22 -24.47 -0.52 -1.92
N ARG A 23 -23.22 -0.98 -1.92
CA ARG A 23 -22.87 -2.42 -1.97
C ARG A 23 -21.95 -2.88 -0.84
N PHE A 24 -21.78 -2.09 0.20
CA PHE A 24 -21.15 -2.56 1.44
C PHE A 24 -21.89 -3.77 2.02
N ALA A 25 -23.21 -3.84 1.80
CA ALA A 25 -24.01 -5.02 2.13
C ALA A 25 -23.60 -6.26 1.30
N THR A 26 -23.21 -6.05 0.03
CA THR A 26 -22.73 -7.12 -0.86
C THR A 26 -21.31 -7.56 -0.50
N LEU A 27 -20.46 -6.65 -0.01
CA LEU A 27 -19.16 -7.00 0.54
C LEU A 27 -19.31 -7.91 1.77
N LEU A 28 -20.24 -7.58 2.66
CA LEU A 28 -20.56 -8.39 3.84
C LEU A 28 -21.17 -9.75 3.48
N LEU A 29 -21.84 -9.87 2.34
CA LEU A 29 -22.40 -11.14 1.83
C LEU A 29 -21.35 -11.97 1.07
N VAL A 30 -20.42 -11.34 0.38
CA VAL A 30 -19.34 -12.03 -0.38
C VAL A 30 -18.15 -12.38 0.52
N MET A 31 -17.85 -11.55 1.54
CA MET A 31 -16.81 -11.88 2.54
C MET A 31 -17.12 -13.16 3.34
N PRO A 32 -18.35 -13.46 3.79
CA PRO A 32 -18.69 -14.77 4.35
C PRO A 32 -18.48 -15.92 3.38
N ALA A 33 -18.70 -15.74 2.09
CA ALA A 33 -18.41 -16.76 1.09
C ALA A 33 -16.90 -16.95 0.87
N LEU A 34 -16.10 -15.87 0.95
CA LEU A 34 -14.65 -15.96 0.93
C LEU A 34 -14.10 -16.55 2.24
N ILE A 35 -14.70 -16.20 3.39
CA ILE A 35 -14.31 -16.71 4.71
C ILE A 35 -14.95 -18.07 4.96
N GLY A 36 -16.18 -18.32 4.53
CA GLY A 36 -16.87 -19.61 4.63
C GLY A 36 -16.27 -20.68 3.73
N GLY A 37 -15.71 -20.30 2.58
CA GLY A 37 -14.93 -21.18 1.72
C GLY A 37 -13.61 -21.64 2.35
N PHE A 38 -13.11 -20.92 3.36
CA PHE A 38 -11.95 -21.31 4.15
C PHE A 38 -12.29 -22.16 5.39
N GLY A 39 -13.55 -22.18 5.82
CA GLY A 39 -14.02 -22.90 7.02
C GLY A 39 -14.56 -24.31 6.78
N ASN A 40 -14.91 -24.65 5.54
CA ASN A 40 -15.54 -25.94 5.18
C ASN A 40 -14.84 -26.67 4.03
N GLN A 41 -13.52 -26.60 3.93
CA GLN A 41 -12.80 -27.61 3.16
C GLN A 41 -12.78 -28.92 3.96
N LYS A 42 -13.85 -29.71 3.82
CA LYS A 42 -13.74 -31.14 3.94
C LYS A 42 -12.63 -31.60 2.98
N ARG A 43 -11.71 -32.37 3.53
CA ARG A 43 -10.64 -33.06 2.86
C ARG A 43 -11.06 -33.53 1.46
N TYR A 44 -10.48 -32.95 0.45
CA TYR A 44 -10.19 -33.64 -0.79
C TYR A 44 -8.71 -33.99 -0.71
N GLU A 45 -8.44 -35.22 -0.35
CA GLU A 45 -7.14 -35.86 -0.56
C GLU A 45 -6.98 -36.03 -2.06
N SER A 46 -6.24 -35.15 -2.69
CA SER A 46 -5.62 -35.43 -3.97
C SER A 46 -4.12 -35.50 -3.71
N ASN A 47 -3.62 -36.73 -3.81
CA ASN A 47 -2.21 -37.05 -3.86
C ASN A 47 -1.52 -36.20 -4.92
N ASN A 48 -0.72 -35.24 -4.48
CA ASN A 48 0.43 -34.74 -5.22
C ASN A 48 1.51 -34.35 -4.22
N ASN A 49 2.44 -35.29 -4.03
CA ASN A 49 3.70 -35.11 -3.34
C ASN A 49 4.51 -34.04 -4.06
N ASN A 50 4.60 -32.87 -3.48
CA ASN A 50 5.71 -31.91 -3.56
C ASN A 50 5.46 -30.77 -2.57
N ASN A 51 5.28 -31.12 -1.30
CA ASN A 51 5.43 -30.17 -0.20
C ASN A 51 6.90 -30.18 0.22
N GLN A 52 7.70 -29.30 -0.35
CA GLN A 52 8.92 -28.89 0.30
C GLN A 52 8.54 -28.14 1.58
N VAL A 53 8.67 -28.80 2.71
CA VAL A 53 8.66 -28.20 4.04
C VAL A 53 9.90 -27.30 4.09
N ILE A 54 9.70 -25.99 3.95
CA ILE A 54 10.75 -25.01 4.23
C ILE A 54 10.86 -24.98 5.75
N GLU A 55 11.94 -25.56 6.28
CA GLU A 55 12.32 -25.43 7.68
C GLU A 55 12.46 -23.95 8.01
N ASN A 56 11.56 -23.46 8.87
CA ASN A 56 11.63 -22.14 9.45
C ASN A 56 12.84 -22.09 10.39
N LYS A 57 13.98 -21.58 9.91
CA LYS A 57 15.04 -21.10 10.80
C LYS A 57 14.44 -19.97 11.64
N GLU A 58 14.28 -20.20 12.92
CA GLU A 58 13.93 -19.15 13.88
C GLU A 58 15.05 -18.11 13.94
N TYR A 59 14.92 -17.05 13.17
CA TYR A 59 15.67 -15.84 13.38
C TYR A 59 14.99 -15.06 14.50
N ASN A 60 15.61 -14.97 15.66
CA ASN A 60 15.26 -14.02 16.72
C ASN A 60 15.65 -12.60 16.28
N LEU A 61 15.00 -12.09 15.25
CA LEU A 61 15.20 -10.74 14.76
C LEU A 61 14.49 -9.77 15.74
N LYS A 62 15.27 -8.96 16.45
CA LYS A 62 14.71 -7.84 17.19
C LYS A 62 14.14 -6.83 16.18
N LEU A 63 12.83 -6.64 16.19
CA LEU A 63 12.15 -5.68 15.32
C LEU A 63 12.54 -4.24 15.68
N ASN A 64 12.89 -3.45 14.67
CA ASN A 64 13.05 -2.02 14.81
C ASN A 64 11.70 -1.32 14.63
N TYR A 65 10.93 -1.23 15.71
CA TYR A 65 9.58 -0.66 15.66
C TYR A 65 9.57 0.79 15.16
N ASP A 66 10.60 1.58 15.45
CA ASP A 66 10.70 2.98 15.03
C ASP A 66 10.86 3.15 13.50
N LYS A 67 11.27 2.10 12.81
CA LYS A 67 11.37 2.06 11.34
C LYS A 67 10.25 1.24 10.71
N LEU A 68 9.91 0.10 11.31
CA LEU A 68 8.86 -0.79 10.83
C LEU A 68 7.47 -0.14 10.93
N GLY A 69 7.18 0.54 12.06
CA GLY A 69 5.89 1.20 12.29
C GLY A 69 5.53 2.22 11.22
N PRO A 70 6.39 3.22 10.94
CA PRO A 70 6.14 4.18 9.88
C PRO A 70 5.99 3.54 8.50
N TYR A 71 6.88 2.60 8.12
CA TYR A 71 6.80 1.93 6.84
C TYR A 71 5.46 1.18 6.67
N LEU A 72 5.07 0.37 7.67
CA LEU A 72 3.80 -0.36 7.63
C LEU A 72 2.58 0.57 7.66
N ALA A 73 2.64 1.67 8.41
CA ALA A 73 1.57 2.67 8.39
C ALA A 73 1.39 3.21 6.97
N GLY A 74 2.45 3.66 6.30
CA GLY A 74 2.38 4.15 4.92
C GLY A 74 1.86 3.09 3.94
N LEU A 75 2.34 1.86 4.03
CA LEU A 75 1.90 0.75 3.19
C LEU A 75 0.41 0.42 3.40
N ILE A 76 -0.04 0.34 4.66
CA ILE A 76 -1.44 0.05 5.00
C ILE A 76 -2.34 1.21 4.61
N GLU A 77 -1.92 2.44 4.79
CA GLU A 77 -2.66 3.63 4.36
C GLU A 77 -2.77 3.73 2.83
N GLY A 78 -1.79 3.28 2.11
CA GLY A 78 -1.84 3.10 0.66
C GLY A 78 -2.64 1.84 0.31
N ASP A 79 -2.13 0.66 0.48
CA ASP A 79 -2.62 -0.64 -0.01
C ASP A 79 -3.28 -1.55 1.03
N GLY A 80 -3.45 -1.11 2.30
CA GLY A 80 -4.15 -1.84 3.35
C GLY A 80 -5.61 -1.42 3.54
N THR A 81 -6.36 -2.27 4.18
CA THR A 81 -7.72 -1.99 4.65
C THR A 81 -7.88 -2.56 6.04
N ILE A 82 -8.35 -1.73 6.97
CA ILE A 82 -8.72 -2.16 8.32
C ILE A 82 -10.24 -2.24 8.37
N LEU A 83 -10.77 -3.46 8.47
CA LEU A 83 -12.18 -3.75 8.50
C LEU A 83 -12.60 -4.02 9.94
N VAL A 84 -13.56 -3.25 10.42
CA VAL A 84 -14.21 -3.45 11.72
C VAL A 84 -15.71 -3.38 11.50
N GLN A 85 -16.44 -4.36 11.99
CA GLN A 85 -17.89 -4.38 11.86
C GLN A 85 -18.55 -3.38 12.81
N ASN A 86 -19.60 -2.72 12.33
CA ASN A 86 -20.43 -1.88 13.18
C ASN A 86 -21.19 -2.73 14.20
N SER A 87 -21.25 -2.27 15.45
CA SER A 87 -21.89 -2.95 16.60
C SER A 87 -23.41 -3.15 16.45
N SER A 88 -24.04 -2.48 15.49
CA SER A 88 -25.48 -2.50 15.24
C SER A 88 -25.99 -3.71 14.43
N SER A 89 -25.10 -4.54 13.88
CA SER A 89 -25.53 -5.71 13.12
C SER A 89 -25.93 -6.86 14.06
N ILE A 90 -27.12 -7.41 13.83
CA ILE A 90 -27.80 -8.41 14.66
C ILE A 90 -27.01 -9.75 14.78
N LYS A 91 -26.05 -9.99 13.92
CA LYS A 91 -25.17 -11.20 13.94
C LYS A 91 -23.86 -10.96 14.70
N LYS A 92 -23.93 -10.54 15.96
CA LYS A 92 -22.79 -10.10 16.78
C LYS A 92 -21.68 -11.11 17.05
N SER A 93 -21.86 -12.41 16.83
CA SER A 93 -20.95 -13.41 17.41
C SER A 93 -19.82 -13.90 16.50
N LYS A 94 -19.78 -13.55 15.22
CA LYS A 94 -18.85 -14.17 14.25
C LYS A 94 -17.81 -13.26 13.62
N TYR A 95 -17.92 -11.94 13.75
CA TYR A 95 -17.05 -11.02 13.01
C TYR A 95 -15.96 -10.45 13.90
N ARG A 96 -14.72 -10.67 13.46
CA ARG A 96 -13.50 -10.15 14.10
C ARG A 96 -12.94 -9.05 13.22
N PRO A 97 -12.17 -8.10 13.79
CA PRO A 97 -11.45 -7.14 12.97
C PRO A 97 -10.48 -7.88 12.04
N LEU A 98 -10.30 -7.31 10.86
CA LEU A 98 -9.51 -7.89 9.79
C LEU A 98 -8.65 -6.80 9.16
N ILE A 99 -7.34 -7.06 9.04
CA ILE A 99 -6.44 -6.21 8.26
C ILE A 99 -6.04 -6.98 7.02
N VAL A 100 -6.18 -6.33 5.86
CA VAL A 100 -5.81 -6.89 4.56
C VAL A 100 -4.89 -5.92 3.86
N VAL A 101 -3.75 -6.41 3.37
CA VAL A 101 -2.89 -5.65 2.45
C VAL A 101 -2.85 -6.39 1.11
N VAL A 102 -3.05 -5.65 0.02
CA VAL A 102 -3.11 -6.20 -1.33
C VAL A 102 -1.82 -5.85 -2.07
N PHE A 103 -1.15 -6.84 -2.60
CA PHE A 103 0.04 -6.67 -3.40
C PHE A 103 -0.20 -7.16 -4.83
N LYS A 104 0.61 -6.71 -5.77
CA LYS A 104 0.73 -7.36 -7.08
C LYS A 104 1.29 -8.77 -6.90
N LEU A 105 1.09 -9.62 -7.91
CA LEU A 105 1.61 -10.98 -7.88
C LEU A 105 3.13 -11.01 -7.77
N GLU A 106 3.79 -10.08 -8.45
CA GLU A 106 5.25 -9.93 -8.46
C GLU A 106 5.78 -9.64 -7.05
N ASP A 107 5.02 -8.94 -6.20
CA ASP A 107 5.40 -8.55 -4.83
C ASP A 107 5.12 -9.64 -3.78
N LEU A 108 4.97 -10.91 -4.19
CA LEU A 108 4.77 -12.05 -3.29
C LEU A 108 5.89 -12.16 -2.24
N GLU A 109 7.13 -11.93 -2.65
CA GLU A 109 8.29 -12.00 -1.75
C GLU A 109 8.23 -10.94 -0.65
N LEU A 110 7.79 -9.71 -0.99
CA LEU A 110 7.55 -8.67 0.00
C LEU A 110 6.44 -9.06 0.99
N ALA A 111 5.32 -9.60 0.48
CA ALA A 111 4.22 -10.04 1.34
C ALA A 111 4.67 -11.12 2.32
N ASN A 112 5.44 -12.11 1.85
CA ASN A 112 6.02 -13.17 2.68
C ASN A 112 7.02 -12.59 3.69
N TYR A 113 7.89 -11.68 3.26
CA TYR A 113 8.86 -11.01 4.13
C TYR A 113 8.17 -10.29 5.29
N LEU A 114 7.17 -9.45 5.01
CA LEU A 114 6.43 -8.69 6.04
C LEU A 114 5.63 -9.62 6.98
N CYS A 115 5.00 -10.67 6.44
CA CYS A 115 4.31 -11.69 7.23
C CYS A 115 5.28 -12.40 8.19
N ASN A 116 6.46 -12.79 7.71
CA ASN A 116 7.48 -13.45 8.51
C ASN A 116 8.11 -12.50 9.55
N LEU A 117 8.38 -11.24 9.16
CA LEU A 117 8.96 -10.23 10.03
C LEU A 117 8.04 -9.90 11.21
N THR A 118 6.76 -9.68 10.92
CA THR A 118 5.75 -9.32 11.95
C THR A 118 5.19 -10.50 12.71
N LYS A 119 5.35 -11.72 12.21
CA LYS A 119 4.69 -12.95 12.68
C LYS A 119 3.15 -12.82 12.71
N CYS A 120 2.58 -11.95 11.86
CA CYS A 120 1.15 -11.67 11.81
C CYS A 120 0.51 -12.16 10.53
N GLY A 121 -0.62 -12.86 10.65
CA GLY A 121 -1.45 -13.23 9.51
C GLY A 121 -0.90 -14.33 8.62
N LYS A 122 -1.39 -14.37 7.39
CA LYS A 122 -1.02 -15.34 6.34
C LYS A 122 -1.06 -14.69 4.97
N VAL A 123 -0.23 -15.20 4.06
CA VAL A 123 -0.17 -14.74 2.68
C VAL A 123 -0.93 -15.71 1.78
N TYR A 124 -1.78 -15.18 0.90
CA TYR A 124 -2.60 -15.94 -0.03
C TYR A 124 -2.38 -15.46 -1.46
N LYS A 125 -1.85 -16.33 -2.30
CA LYS A 125 -1.66 -16.07 -3.72
C LYS A 125 -2.95 -16.32 -4.50
N LYS A 126 -3.38 -15.35 -5.32
CA LYS A 126 -4.56 -15.42 -6.18
C LYS A 126 -4.13 -15.38 -7.65
N ILE A 127 -3.59 -16.50 -8.14
CA ILE A 127 -2.96 -16.63 -9.47
C ILE A 127 -3.89 -16.15 -10.59
N ASN A 128 -5.14 -16.62 -10.60
CA ASN A 128 -6.13 -16.27 -11.65
C ASN A 128 -6.55 -14.79 -11.65
N ARG A 129 -6.06 -13.99 -10.69
CA ARG A 129 -6.38 -12.58 -10.53
C ARG A 129 -5.17 -11.68 -10.36
N ASN A 130 -3.97 -12.20 -10.57
CA ASN A 130 -2.68 -11.49 -10.53
C ASN A 130 -2.45 -10.62 -9.30
N TYR A 131 -2.86 -11.11 -8.10
CA TYR A 131 -2.58 -10.42 -6.85
C TYR A 131 -2.30 -11.38 -5.68
N VAL A 132 -1.73 -10.80 -4.63
CA VAL A 132 -1.44 -11.47 -3.37
C VAL A 132 -2.15 -10.73 -2.24
N LEU A 133 -2.69 -11.47 -1.29
CA LEU A 133 -3.29 -10.92 -0.06
C LEU A 133 -2.43 -11.30 1.13
N TRP A 134 -2.01 -10.32 1.92
CA TRP A 134 -1.57 -10.53 3.28
C TRP A 134 -2.76 -10.27 4.21
N LEU A 135 -3.25 -11.34 4.83
CA LEU A 135 -4.50 -11.36 5.58
C LEU A 135 -4.23 -11.60 7.07
N ILE A 136 -4.58 -10.65 7.92
CA ILE A 136 -4.45 -10.73 9.37
C ILE A 136 -5.86 -10.72 9.97
N HIS A 137 -6.33 -11.87 10.45
CA HIS A 137 -7.70 -12.09 10.93
C HIS A 137 -7.77 -12.67 12.34
N ASP A 138 -6.63 -13.06 12.90
CA ASP A 138 -6.55 -13.46 14.30
C ASP A 138 -6.39 -12.23 15.19
N LEU A 139 -7.00 -12.27 16.39
CA LEU A 139 -7.04 -11.12 17.28
C LEU A 139 -5.65 -10.69 17.76
N LYS A 140 -4.74 -11.66 18.00
CA LYS A 140 -3.37 -11.36 18.43
C LYS A 140 -2.58 -10.66 17.33
N GLY A 141 -2.68 -11.14 16.10
CA GLY A 141 -2.04 -10.52 14.95
C GLY A 141 -2.58 -9.12 14.67
N VAL A 142 -3.91 -8.92 14.76
CA VAL A 142 -4.52 -7.60 14.63
C VAL A 142 -4.04 -6.66 15.75
N TYR A 143 -4.05 -7.11 17.01
CA TYR A 143 -3.52 -6.35 18.14
C TYR A 143 -2.06 -5.93 17.91
N THR A 144 -1.21 -6.89 17.52
CA THR A 144 0.21 -6.63 17.27
C THR A 144 0.40 -5.61 16.15
N LEU A 145 -0.29 -5.77 15.01
CA LEU A 145 -0.12 -4.88 13.88
C LEU A 145 -0.64 -3.47 14.17
N LEU A 146 -1.78 -3.35 14.89
CA LEU A 146 -2.29 -2.05 15.33
C LEU A 146 -1.30 -1.34 16.27
N ASN A 147 -0.64 -2.06 17.20
CA ASN A 147 0.38 -1.47 18.04
C ASN A 147 1.62 -1.02 17.25
N ILE A 148 2.04 -1.79 16.24
CA ILE A 148 3.19 -1.43 15.40
C ILE A 148 2.95 -0.10 14.66
N ILE A 149 1.75 0.10 14.10
CA ILE A 149 1.43 1.31 13.31
C ILE A 149 0.92 2.49 14.15
N ASN A 150 0.73 2.29 15.45
CA ASN A 150 0.15 3.27 16.38
C ASN A 150 1.06 4.50 16.53
N GLY A 151 0.56 5.67 16.15
CA GLY A 151 1.29 6.94 16.19
C GLY A 151 2.11 7.22 14.92
N TYR A 152 1.98 6.39 13.86
CA TYR A 152 2.63 6.60 12.57
C TYR A 152 1.66 6.81 11.40
N MET A 153 0.36 6.72 11.66
CA MET A 153 -0.67 7.00 10.66
C MET A 153 -0.72 8.49 10.34
N ARG A 154 -0.85 8.85 9.06
CA ARG A 154 -0.86 10.26 8.58
C ARG A 154 -2.07 10.61 7.73
N THR A 155 -2.86 9.63 7.31
CA THR A 155 -3.98 9.85 6.40
C THR A 155 -5.33 9.69 7.11
N PRO A 156 -6.45 10.07 6.46
CA PRO A 156 -7.79 9.82 6.97
C PRO A 156 -8.13 8.36 7.29
N LYS A 157 -7.35 7.38 6.84
CA LYS A 157 -7.51 5.97 7.26
C LYS A 157 -7.26 5.75 8.76
N TYR A 158 -6.68 6.72 9.44
CA TYR A 158 -6.56 6.75 10.91
C TYR A 158 -7.90 6.48 11.60
N GLU A 159 -9.01 6.92 11.03
CA GLU A 159 -10.35 6.62 11.57
C GLU A 159 -10.60 5.11 11.64
N ALA A 160 -10.22 4.35 10.62
CA ALA A 160 -10.37 2.90 10.63
C ALA A 160 -9.41 2.23 11.63
N PHE A 161 -8.22 2.79 11.85
CA PHE A 161 -7.30 2.36 12.90
C PHE A 161 -7.92 2.56 14.29
N VAL A 162 -8.49 3.74 14.59
CA VAL A 162 -9.14 4.05 15.86
C VAL A 162 -10.26 3.04 16.14
N ARG A 163 -11.17 2.80 15.19
CA ARG A 163 -12.23 1.80 15.34
C ARG A 163 -11.68 0.39 15.60
N GLY A 164 -10.57 0.03 14.95
CA GLY A 164 -9.89 -1.25 15.17
C GLY A 164 -9.34 -1.37 16.58
N ALA A 165 -8.66 -0.33 17.06
CA ALA A 165 -8.08 -0.27 18.40
C ALA A 165 -9.17 -0.29 19.49
N GLU A 166 -10.24 0.49 19.32
CA GLU A 166 -11.40 0.48 20.23
C GLU A 166 -12.08 -0.90 20.29
N PHE A 167 -12.25 -1.56 19.15
CA PHE A 167 -12.80 -2.93 19.13
C PHE A 167 -11.92 -3.88 19.96
N ILE A 168 -10.60 -3.84 19.76
CA ILE A 168 -9.65 -4.69 20.48
C ILE A 168 -9.67 -4.37 21.97
N ASN A 169 -9.69 -3.09 22.38
CA ASN A 169 -9.74 -2.69 23.77
C ASN A 169 -11.04 -3.16 24.44
N ASN A 170 -12.17 -3.01 23.77
CA ASN A 170 -13.46 -3.52 24.27
C ASN A 170 -13.45 -5.05 24.40
N TYR A 171 -12.76 -5.75 23.48
CA TYR A 171 -12.61 -7.20 23.57
C TYR A 171 -11.71 -7.60 24.76
N ILE A 172 -10.60 -6.92 25.00
CA ILE A 172 -9.69 -7.15 26.14
C ILE A 172 -10.44 -6.99 27.47
N ASN A 173 -11.24 -5.92 27.57
CA ASN A 173 -11.96 -5.56 28.79
C ASN A 173 -13.27 -6.37 29.02
N SER A 174 -13.65 -7.20 28.03
CA SER A 174 -14.88 -7.98 28.13
C SER A 174 -14.73 -9.13 29.12
N THR A 175 -15.55 -9.09 30.19
CA THR A 175 -15.63 -10.18 31.17
C THR A 175 -16.53 -11.32 30.71
N THR A 176 -17.36 -11.12 29.70
CA THR A 176 -18.37 -12.08 29.21
C THR A 176 -17.81 -13.13 28.29
N ILE A 177 -16.56 -13.00 27.82
CA ILE A 177 -15.93 -13.91 26.89
C ILE A 177 -15.13 -14.95 27.66
N LEU A 178 -15.68 -16.17 27.76
CA LEU A 178 -15.11 -17.28 28.52
C LEU A 178 -13.68 -17.67 28.07
N HIS A 179 -13.35 -17.48 26.78
CA HIS A 179 -12.05 -17.78 26.19
C HIS A 179 -11.44 -16.53 25.55
N ASN A 180 -11.25 -15.47 26.35
CA ASN A 180 -10.62 -14.25 25.87
C ASN A 180 -9.13 -14.50 25.60
N LYS A 181 -8.77 -14.57 24.32
CA LYS A 181 -7.38 -14.80 23.85
C LYS A 181 -6.42 -13.64 24.14
N LEU A 182 -6.96 -12.47 24.50
CA LEU A 182 -6.21 -11.25 24.83
C LEU A 182 -6.35 -10.90 26.33
N LYS A 183 -6.84 -11.83 27.17
CA LYS A 183 -6.91 -11.63 28.61
C LYS A 183 -5.50 -11.38 29.16
N ASN A 184 -5.36 -10.39 30.02
CA ASN A 184 -4.10 -9.95 30.62
C ASN A 184 -3.11 -9.26 29.65
N ILE A 185 -3.60 -8.75 28.53
CA ILE A 185 -2.85 -7.90 27.61
C ILE A 185 -3.32 -6.45 27.82
N ASP A 186 -2.37 -5.51 27.76
CA ASP A 186 -2.67 -4.08 27.93
C ASP A 186 -3.53 -3.54 26.77
N ASN A 187 -4.39 -2.58 27.11
CA ASN A 187 -5.14 -1.84 26.11
C ASN A 187 -4.22 -1.06 25.18
N ILE A 188 -4.60 -0.95 23.92
CA ILE A 188 -3.92 -0.09 22.95
C ILE A 188 -4.15 1.37 23.35
N LYS A 189 -3.08 2.08 23.75
CA LYS A 189 -3.12 3.52 24.01
C LYS A 189 -3.07 4.24 22.67
N ILE A 190 -4.23 4.67 22.16
CA ILE A 190 -4.35 5.31 20.85
C ILE A 190 -3.55 6.61 20.83
N LYS A 191 -2.53 6.69 19.97
CA LYS A 191 -1.73 7.89 19.73
C LYS A 191 -2.35 8.70 18.59
N PRO A 192 -2.18 10.04 18.55
CA PRO A 192 -2.69 10.88 17.48
C PRO A 192 -2.02 10.60 16.13
N LEU A 193 -2.50 11.26 15.06
CA LEU A 193 -1.84 11.29 13.77
C LEU A 193 -0.39 11.76 13.89
N ASP A 194 0.50 11.14 13.13
CA ASP A 194 1.88 11.59 12.99
C ASP A 194 1.94 12.85 12.11
N THR A 195 2.34 13.97 12.71
CA THR A 195 2.54 15.26 12.07
C THR A 195 4.01 15.63 11.93
N SER A 196 4.93 14.70 12.22
CA SER A 196 6.36 14.91 12.08
C SER A 196 6.76 15.17 10.62
N ASP A 197 7.95 15.74 10.40
CA ASP A 197 8.47 15.97 9.05
C ASP A 197 8.45 14.69 8.19
N ILE A 198 8.11 14.84 6.90
CA ILE A 198 8.05 13.71 5.95
C ILE A 198 9.39 12.99 5.83
N GLY A 199 10.50 13.72 5.93
CA GLY A 199 11.86 13.18 5.88
C GLY A 199 12.33 12.49 7.16
N SER A 200 11.55 12.53 8.25
CA SER A 200 11.95 12.02 9.55
C SER A 200 11.89 10.50 9.67
N ASN A 201 10.99 9.83 8.94
CA ASN A 201 10.75 8.40 9.05
C ASN A 201 10.41 7.73 7.71
N ALA A 202 10.20 6.40 7.73
CA ALA A 202 9.99 5.57 6.54
C ALA A 202 8.54 5.57 6.01
N TRP A 203 7.64 6.42 6.53
CA TRP A 203 6.24 6.41 6.15
C TRP A 203 6.02 6.62 4.63
N LEU A 204 6.73 7.60 4.02
CA LEU A 204 6.60 7.87 2.60
C LEU A 204 7.17 6.71 1.74
N ALA A 205 8.11 5.91 2.25
CA ALA A 205 8.58 4.71 1.55
C ALA A 205 7.46 3.66 1.46
N GLY A 206 6.79 3.34 2.57
CA GLY A 206 5.63 2.45 2.56
C GLY A 206 4.48 2.96 1.69
N MET A 207 4.17 4.26 1.76
CA MET A 207 3.16 4.90 0.92
C MET A 207 3.55 4.87 -0.57
N THR A 208 4.85 5.01 -0.90
CA THR A 208 5.33 4.94 -2.27
C THR A 208 5.31 3.51 -2.81
N ASP A 209 5.66 2.52 -2.00
CA ASP A 209 5.51 1.11 -2.38
C ASP A 209 4.06 0.78 -2.73
N ALA A 210 3.10 1.35 -2.00
CA ALA A 210 1.69 1.27 -2.36
C ALA A 210 1.37 2.08 -3.63
N ASP A 211 1.57 3.39 -3.62
CA ASP A 211 0.94 4.38 -4.49
C ASP A 211 1.87 5.20 -5.36
N GLY A 212 3.15 5.25 -5.03
CA GLY A 212 4.14 6.01 -5.75
C GLY A 212 4.47 5.41 -7.12
N ASN A 213 5.05 6.23 -7.97
CA ASN A 213 5.49 5.82 -9.30
C ASN A 213 6.73 6.64 -9.71
N PHE A 214 7.74 5.94 -10.23
CA PHE A 214 8.88 6.53 -10.93
C PHE A 214 8.62 6.41 -12.43
N SER A 215 8.75 7.49 -13.16
CA SER A 215 8.44 7.52 -14.59
C SER A 215 9.55 8.18 -15.38
N ILE A 216 9.74 7.73 -16.60
CA ILE A 216 10.68 8.29 -17.58
C ILE A 216 9.88 8.69 -18.81
N ASN A 217 9.68 10.01 -19.00
CA ASN A 217 9.12 10.54 -20.24
C ASN A 217 10.23 10.76 -21.27
N LEU A 218 10.03 10.24 -22.47
CA LEU A 218 10.87 10.50 -23.61
C LEU A 218 10.16 11.52 -24.51
N ILE A 219 10.74 12.72 -24.62
CA ILE A 219 10.24 13.79 -25.49
C ILE A 219 11.08 13.82 -26.75
N ASN A 220 10.49 13.42 -27.87
CA ASN A 220 11.14 13.51 -29.17
C ASN A 220 10.84 14.89 -29.78
N GLY A 221 11.86 15.72 -29.89
CA GLY A 221 11.73 17.07 -30.44
C GLY A 221 11.87 17.08 -31.95
N LYS A 222 10.82 17.43 -32.69
CA LYS A 222 10.92 17.64 -34.15
C LYS A 222 11.83 18.84 -34.51
N ASN A 223 11.76 19.91 -33.69
CA ASN A 223 12.54 21.15 -33.87
C ASN A 223 13.37 21.51 -32.61
N ARG A 224 13.47 20.61 -31.64
CA ARG A 224 14.24 20.76 -30.39
C ARG A 224 14.98 19.46 -30.12
N SER A 225 16.01 19.50 -29.29
CA SER A 225 16.71 18.28 -28.90
C SER A 225 15.76 17.29 -28.16
N SER A 226 15.81 16.03 -28.53
CA SER A 226 15.15 14.96 -27.81
C SER A 226 15.69 14.88 -26.38
N ARG A 227 14.84 14.57 -25.40
CA ARG A 227 15.25 14.54 -23.99
C ARG A 227 14.49 13.51 -23.18
N ALA A 228 15.18 12.87 -22.23
CA ALA A 228 14.58 12.06 -21.20
C ALA A 228 14.21 12.93 -20.00
N MET A 229 13.00 12.79 -19.49
CA MET A 229 12.50 13.52 -18.32
C MET A 229 12.04 12.53 -17.25
N PRO A 230 12.93 12.15 -16.34
CA PRO A 230 12.55 11.35 -15.19
C PRO A 230 11.72 12.19 -14.20
N TYR A 231 10.67 11.58 -13.62
CA TYR A 231 9.89 12.21 -12.55
C TYR A 231 9.36 11.18 -11.56
N TYR A 232 9.28 11.59 -10.30
CA TYR A 232 8.56 10.88 -9.26
C TYR A 232 7.13 11.42 -9.17
N CYS A 233 6.18 10.54 -8.92
CA CYS A 233 4.77 10.90 -8.79
C CYS A 233 4.09 10.11 -7.69
N LEU A 234 3.31 10.81 -6.85
CA LEU A 234 2.37 10.22 -5.92
C LEU A 234 0.99 10.84 -6.18
N GLU A 235 -0.03 9.99 -6.33
CA GLU A 235 -1.41 10.43 -6.57
C GLU A 235 -2.36 9.68 -5.65
N LEU A 236 -3.08 10.41 -4.79
CA LEU A 236 -4.09 9.90 -3.88
C LEU A 236 -5.45 10.54 -4.18
N ARG A 237 -6.54 9.86 -3.80
CA ARG A 237 -7.89 10.47 -3.86
C ARG A 237 -7.95 11.71 -2.99
N GLN A 238 -8.86 12.65 -3.31
CA GLN A 238 -9.05 13.85 -2.49
C GLN A 238 -9.69 13.55 -1.14
N ASN A 239 -10.67 12.66 -1.13
CA ASN A 239 -11.46 12.39 0.07
C ASN A 239 -11.50 10.91 0.42
N TYR A 240 -11.44 10.63 1.69
CA TYR A 240 -11.74 9.32 2.27
C TYR A 240 -13.21 9.33 2.70
N GLN A 241 -14.01 8.50 2.05
CA GLN A 241 -15.43 8.38 2.38
C GLN A 241 -15.63 7.28 3.42
N LYS A 242 -16.24 7.65 4.54
CA LYS A 242 -16.76 6.70 5.52
C LYS A 242 -18.28 6.58 5.28
N ASN A 243 -18.75 5.37 5.03
CA ASN A 243 -20.17 5.08 5.08
C ASN A 243 -20.60 4.93 6.56
N SER A 244 -20.99 6.02 7.20
CA SER A 244 -21.78 5.94 8.43
C SER A 244 -23.26 6.14 8.08
N ASN A 245 -24.14 5.39 8.75
CA ASN A 245 -25.55 5.27 8.39
C ASN A 245 -26.33 6.60 8.33
N ASN A 246 -25.76 7.74 8.75
CA ASN A 246 -26.48 9.02 8.78
C ASN A 246 -25.65 10.26 8.42
N ASN A 247 -24.32 10.19 8.26
CA ASN A 247 -23.52 11.35 7.85
C ASN A 247 -22.35 10.90 6.99
N ASN A 248 -22.30 11.37 5.74
CA ASN A 248 -21.13 11.23 4.88
C ASN A 248 -20.03 12.18 5.37
N ILE A 249 -19.22 11.75 6.34
CA ILE A 249 -18.06 12.52 6.77
C ILE A 249 -16.95 12.29 5.76
N ASN A 250 -16.61 13.33 5.02
CA ASN A 250 -15.50 13.34 4.08
C ASN A 250 -14.25 13.84 4.76
N PHE A 251 -13.27 12.97 4.95
CA PHE A 251 -11.93 13.36 5.43
C PHE A 251 -11.02 13.60 4.23
N SER A 252 -10.35 14.74 4.21
CA SER A 252 -9.51 15.14 3.08
C SER A 252 -8.06 14.65 3.21
N TYR A 253 -7.49 14.17 2.11
CA TYR A 253 -6.05 13.89 1.97
C TYR A 253 -5.22 15.16 1.72
N PHE A 254 -5.85 16.34 1.72
CA PHE A 254 -5.18 17.61 1.40
C PHE A 254 -3.94 17.86 2.27
N TYR A 255 -4.06 17.67 3.59
CA TYR A 255 -2.98 17.98 4.53
C TYR A 255 -1.73 17.14 4.26
N ILE A 256 -1.87 15.83 4.15
CA ILE A 256 -0.72 14.95 3.92
C ILE A 256 -0.12 15.15 2.53
N MET A 257 -0.94 15.36 1.50
CA MET A 257 -0.46 15.63 0.15
C MET A 257 0.22 16.99 0.05
N SER A 258 -0.24 18.00 0.80
CA SER A 258 0.40 19.30 0.92
C SER A 258 1.76 19.20 1.64
N ALA A 259 1.84 18.41 2.72
CA ALA A 259 3.10 18.19 3.43
C ALA A 259 4.15 17.51 2.54
N ILE A 260 3.74 16.52 1.72
CA ILE A 260 4.64 15.87 0.77
C ILE A 260 5.08 16.84 -0.34
N ALA A 261 4.16 17.66 -0.87
CA ALA A 261 4.49 18.70 -1.86
C ALA A 261 5.48 19.72 -1.30
N LEU A 262 5.26 20.18 -0.07
CA LEU A 262 6.16 21.08 0.65
C LEU A 262 7.54 20.45 0.88
N TYR A 263 7.58 19.20 1.33
CA TYR A 263 8.82 18.46 1.55
C TYR A 263 9.70 18.42 0.30
N PHE A 264 9.12 18.14 -0.87
CA PHE A 264 9.84 18.15 -2.15
C PHE A 264 9.93 19.55 -2.81
N ASN A 265 9.36 20.58 -2.18
CA ASN A 265 9.29 21.93 -2.71
C ASN A 265 8.66 21.98 -4.12
N VAL A 266 7.51 21.34 -4.29
CA VAL A 266 6.74 21.29 -5.54
C VAL A 266 5.27 21.68 -5.29
N ASN A 267 4.55 21.95 -6.37
CA ASN A 267 3.13 22.26 -6.28
C ASN A 267 2.29 20.98 -6.04
N LEU A 268 1.22 21.15 -5.28
CA LEU A 268 0.14 20.16 -5.19
C LEU A 268 -0.85 20.43 -6.33
N TYR A 269 -1.12 19.42 -7.12
CA TYR A 269 -2.09 19.47 -8.21
C TYR A 269 -3.39 18.77 -7.80
N SER A 270 -4.52 19.42 -8.12
CA SER A 270 -5.83 18.78 -8.13
C SER A 270 -6.10 18.25 -9.52
N ARG A 271 -6.64 17.02 -9.61
CA ARG A 271 -6.95 16.37 -10.87
C ARG A 271 -8.34 15.76 -10.84
N GLU A 272 -9.07 15.99 -11.91
CA GLU A 272 -10.34 15.32 -12.20
C GLU A 272 -10.14 14.29 -13.31
N ARG A 273 -10.79 13.15 -13.20
CA ARG A 273 -10.86 12.12 -14.25
C ARG A 273 -12.31 11.66 -14.41
N ASN A 274 -12.75 11.58 -15.67
CA ASN A 274 -13.94 10.86 -16.01
C ASN A 274 -13.62 9.35 -16.02
N LEU A 275 -14.24 8.59 -15.12
CA LEU A 275 -14.23 7.14 -15.21
C LEU A 275 -15.41 6.76 -16.11
N ASN A 276 -15.11 6.46 -17.39
CA ASN A 276 -16.08 5.79 -18.26
C ASN A 276 -16.29 4.39 -17.68
N LEU A 277 -17.39 4.21 -16.96
CA LEU A 277 -17.88 2.90 -16.57
C LEU A 277 -18.45 2.24 -17.83
N LEU A 278 -17.60 1.50 -18.52
CA LEU A 278 -18.00 0.52 -19.52
C LEU A 278 -18.84 -0.56 -18.83
N VAL A 279 -20.04 -0.41 -18.64
CA VAL A 279 -21.07 -1.34 -18.12
C VAL A 279 -21.91 -0.69 -17.04
N SER A 280 -22.80 0.17 -17.45
CA SER A 280 -24.14 0.15 -16.90
C SER A 280 -25.07 0.76 -17.94
N LEU A 281 -26.24 0.17 -18.07
CA LEU A 281 -27.36 0.56 -18.95
C LEU A 281 -27.82 2.02 -18.78
N ASN A 282 -27.17 2.79 -17.92
CA ASN A 282 -27.52 4.17 -17.57
C ASN A 282 -26.29 5.08 -17.66
N ASN A 283 -25.66 5.29 -18.77
CA ASN A 283 -24.65 6.34 -19.08
C ASN A 283 -24.23 7.30 -17.92
N THR A 284 -23.99 6.79 -16.71
CA THR A 284 -23.60 7.60 -15.56
C THR A 284 -22.09 7.74 -15.53
N TYR A 285 -21.61 8.95 -15.83
CA TYR A 285 -20.21 9.32 -15.65
C TYR A 285 -19.94 9.52 -14.17
N LYS A 286 -18.94 8.82 -13.62
CA LYS A 286 -18.48 9.10 -12.27
C LYS A 286 -17.20 9.90 -12.33
N LEU A 287 -17.23 11.12 -11.78
CA LEU A 287 -16.05 11.96 -11.60
C LEU A 287 -15.21 11.44 -10.45
N TYR A 288 -13.92 11.34 -10.70
CA TYR A 288 -12.92 10.96 -9.72
C TYR A 288 -11.94 12.11 -9.49
N TYR A 289 -11.84 12.55 -8.25
CA TYR A 289 -10.96 13.64 -7.84
C TYR A 289 -9.75 13.12 -7.07
N SER A 290 -8.56 13.57 -7.44
CA SER A 290 -7.29 13.20 -6.80
C SER A 290 -6.41 14.41 -6.55
N TYR A 291 -5.56 14.29 -5.53
CA TYR A 291 -4.39 15.14 -5.35
C TYR A 291 -3.17 14.45 -5.92
N LYS A 292 -2.30 15.23 -6.56
CA LYS A 292 -1.12 14.72 -7.23
C LYS A 292 0.10 15.57 -6.92
N VAL A 293 1.17 14.93 -6.47
CA VAL A 293 2.51 15.50 -6.31
C VAL A 293 3.37 14.95 -7.42
N ILE A 294 4.05 15.84 -8.17
CA ILE A 294 4.99 15.48 -9.24
C ILE A 294 6.31 16.20 -8.99
N VAL A 295 7.38 15.42 -8.87
CA VAL A 295 8.75 15.93 -8.80
C VAL A 295 9.42 15.65 -10.14
N ALA A 296 9.50 16.66 -11.01
CA ALA A 296 10.06 16.55 -12.36
C ALA A 296 11.31 17.41 -12.56
N ASN A 297 11.59 18.32 -11.65
CA ASN A 297 12.81 19.13 -11.68
C ASN A 297 13.99 18.28 -11.23
N LEU A 298 15.09 18.32 -11.99
CA LEU A 298 16.27 17.49 -11.76
C LEU A 298 16.86 17.66 -10.36
N TYR A 299 17.06 18.90 -9.91
CA TYR A 299 17.61 19.18 -8.58
C TYR A 299 16.69 18.69 -7.46
N LYS A 300 15.37 18.77 -7.65
CA LYS A 300 14.39 18.26 -6.69
C LYS A 300 14.32 16.72 -6.70
N ASN A 301 14.60 16.09 -7.84
CA ASN A 301 14.72 14.63 -7.94
C ASN A 301 15.90 14.08 -7.12
N ILE A 302 16.97 14.86 -6.88
CA ILE A 302 18.05 14.47 -5.97
C ILE A 302 17.50 14.27 -4.55
N LYS A 303 16.62 15.14 -4.08
CA LYS A 303 15.98 14.99 -2.77
C LYS A 303 15.10 13.73 -2.69
N VAL A 304 14.48 13.32 -3.80
CA VAL A 304 13.76 12.04 -3.89
C VAL A 304 14.73 10.87 -3.74
N ILE A 305 15.89 10.93 -4.41
CA ILE A 305 16.95 9.91 -4.30
C ILE A 305 17.48 9.83 -2.86
N GLU A 306 17.78 10.96 -2.23
CA GLU A 306 18.25 11.01 -0.84
C GLU A 306 17.26 10.36 0.12
N TYR A 307 15.95 10.65 -0.04
CA TYR A 307 14.93 10.06 0.80
C TYR A 307 14.88 8.52 0.64
N PHE A 308 14.83 8.00 -0.58
CA PHE A 308 14.72 6.55 -0.81
C PHE A 308 16.04 5.80 -0.65
N ASN A 309 17.17 6.47 -0.63
CA ASN A 309 18.44 5.89 -0.18
C ASN A 309 18.47 5.72 1.35
N LYS A 310 17.87 6.67 2.09
CA LYS A 310 17.74 6.58 3.56
C LYS A 310 16.68 5.57 3.98
N TYR A 311 15.54 5.54 3.29
CA TYR A 311 14.40 4.67 3.54
C TYR A 311 14.05 3.91 2.26
N SER A 312 14.77 2.81 2.02
CA SER A 312 14.65 2.05 0.77
C SER A 312 13.24 1.50 0.58
N LEU A 313 12.80 1.49 -0.67
CA LEU A 313 11.59 0.76 -1.09
C LEU A 313 11.83 -0.74 -0.94
N LEU A 314 10.77 -1.47 -0.62
CA LEU A 314 10.85 -2.91 -0.40
C LEU A 314 10.04 -3.71 -1.45
N SER A 315 9.13 -3.07 -2.19
CA SER A 315 8.41 -3.70 -3.29
C SER A 315 9.26 -3.79 -4.57
N SER A 316 8.72 -4.40 -5.61
CA SER A 316 9.32 -4.42 -6.95
C SER A 316 9.65 -3.02 -7.50
N LYS A 317 9.01 -1.97 -6.97
CA LYS A 317 9.33 -0.56 -7.31
C LYS A 317 10.74 -0.13 -6.90
N HIS A 318 11.39 -0.87 -5.99
CA HIS A 318 12.81 -0.67 -5.68
C HIS A 318 13.68 -0.74 -6.93
N LEU A 319 13.43 -1.71 -7.80
CA LEU A 319 14.18 -1.88 -9.05
C LEU A 319 13.93 -0.70 -10.01
N ASP A 320 12.68 -0.25 -10.12
CA ASP A 320 12.34 0.91 -10.94
C ASP A 320 12.97 2.19 -10.39
N PHE A 321 13.03 2.34 -9.06
CA PHE A 321 13.73 3.45 -8.42
C PHE A 321 15.24 3.43 -8.73
N LEU A 322 15.88 2.28 -8.66
CA LEU A 322 17.31 2.16 -8.97
C LEU A 322 17.62 2.57 -10.42
N ASP A 323 16.82 2.11 -11.37
CA ASP A 323 16.99 2.45 -12.77
C ASP A 323 16.68 3.94 -13.04
N TRP A 324 15.61 4.45 -12.44
CA TRP A 324 15.24 5.86 -12.51
C TRP A 324 16.33 6.77 -11.91
N SER A 325 16.90 6.40 -10.78
CA SER A 325 17.94 7.17 -10.12
C SER A 325 19.23 7.25 -10.93
N LYS A 326 19.64 6.17 -11.62
CA LYS A 326 20.77 6.18 -12.56
C LYS A 326 20.60 7.26 -13.63
N LEU A 327 19.39 7.33 -14.21
CA LEU A 327 19.09 8.34 -15.23
C LEU A 327 19.10 9.76 -14.67
N VAL A 328 18.51 9.97 -13.48
CA VAL A 328 18.53 11.28 -12.81
C VAL A 328 19.95 11.74 -12.54
N ILE A 329 20.79 10.87 -11.98
CA ILE A 329 22.20 11.17 -11.66
C ILE A 329 22.99 11.49 -12.93
N LEU A 330 22.84 10.69 -13.99
CA LEU A 330 23.50 10.94 -15.27
C LEU A 330 23.16 12.34 -15.80
N ILE A 331 21.87 12.68 -15.88
CA ILE A 331 21.42 13.99 -16.38
C ILE A 331 21.89 15.12 -15.48
N ASN A 332 21.95 14.92 -14.16
CA ASN A 332 22.38 15.96 -13.23
C ASN A 332 23.89 16.25 -13.34
N ASN A 333 24.72 15.22 -13.56
CA ASN A 333 26.18 15.34 -13.61
C ASN A 333 26.65 15.92 -14.94
N GLU A 334 26.03 15.54 -16.05
CA GLU A 334 26.49 15.86 -17.41
C GLU A 334 25.75 17.05 -18.03
N GLY A 335 24.82 17.64 -17.29
CA GLY A 335 24.01 18.76 -17.78
C GLY A 335 22.91 18.32 -18.76
N GLN A 336 22.05 19.28 -19.13
CA GLN A 336 20.87 18.99 -19.97
C GLN A 336 21.17 18.90 -21.46
N SER A 337 22.42 18.93 -21.89
CA SER A 337 22.78 18.84 -23.32
C SER A 337 22.79 17.39 -23.79
N ILE A 338 21.65 16.92 -24.15
CA ILE A 338 21.23 15.54 -24.36
C ILE A 338 21.91 14.84 -25.56
N LYS A 339 22.43 15.58 -26.52
CA LYS A 339 23.11 14.97 -27.68
C LYS A 339 24.48 14.38 -27.31
N LEU A 340 25.05 14.73 -26.16
CA LEU A 340 26.44 14.39 -25.81
C LEU A 340 26.55 13.34 -24.71
N ASN A 341 25.50 13.08 -23.91
CA ASN A 341 25.65 12.32 -22.68
C ASN A 341 24.93 10.96 -22.63
N GLY A 342 24.35 10.50 -23.71
CA GLY A 342 23.69 9.19 -23.77
C GLY A 342 22.44 9.04 -22.90
N SER A 343 21.93 10.11 -22.26
CA SER A 343 20.76 10.02 -21.39
C SER A 343 19.47 9.64 -22.12
N TRP A 344 19.36 9.99 -23.38
CA TRP A 344 18.26 9.59 -24.25
C TRP A 344 18.27 8.09 -24.52
N GLU A 345 19.42 7.56 -24.92
CA GLU A 345 19.65 6.14 -25.19
C GLU A 345 19.48 5.31 -23.92
N LEU A 346 20.00 5.79 -22.78
CA LEU A 346 19.75 5.17 -21.48
C LEU A 346 18.26 5.16 -21.16
N GLY A 347 17.55 6.28 -21.33
CA GLY A 347 16.11 6.35 -21.10
C GLY A 347 15.31 5.38 -21.98
N ILE A 348 15.67 5.21 -23.26
CA ILE A 348 15.07 4.22 -24.16
C ILE A 348 15.33 2.81 -23.64
N ASN A 349 16.58 2.49 -23.28
CA ASN A 349 16.96 1.16 -22.84
C ASN A 349 16.30 0.78 -21.51
N LEU A 350 16.27 1.68 -20.54
CA LEU A 350 15.59 1.45 -19.26
C LEU A 350 14.10 1.16 -19.46
N ARG A 351 13.42 1.86 -20.35
CA ARG A 351 11.98 1.66 -20.59
C ARG A 351 11.61 0.30 -21.17
N LYS A 352 12.54 -0.49 -21.68
CA LYS A 352 12.28 -1.84 -22.21
C LYS A 352 11.85 -2.82 -21.11
N ASP A 353 12.46 -2.72 -19.92
CA ASP A 353 12.14 -3.56 -18.75
C ASP A 353 11.94 -2.68 -17.51
N TYR A 354 10.83 -1.92 -17.48
CA TYR A 354 10.59 -0.88 -16.49
C TYR A 354 9.11 -0.75 -16.15
N ASN A 355 8.76 -0.57 -14.88
CA ASN A 355 7.38 -0.46 -14.42
C ASN A 355 6.51 -1.66 -14.90
N LYS A 356 5.51 -1.38 -15.74
CA LYS A 356 4.56 -2.39 -16.25
C LYS A 356 5.18 -3.38 -17.21
N THR A 357 6.28 -3.02 -17.86
CA THR A 357 6.99 -3.90 -18.79
C THR A 357 8.11 -4.67 -18.13
N ARG A 358 8.34 -4.47 -16.83
CA ARG A 358 9.36 -5.22 -16.09
C ARG A 358 8.97 -6.69 -15.99
N THR A 359 9.88 -7.54 -16.43
CA THR A 359 9.74 -9.00 -16.40
C THR A 359 10.76 -9.67 -15.47
N THR A 360 11.86 -8.98 -15.21
CA THR A 360 12.95 -9.50 -14.36
C THR A 360 12.90 -8.88 -12.97
N PHE A 361 12.72 -9.72 -11.94
CA PHE A 361 12.63 -9.30 -10.54
C PHE A 361 13.72 -9.95 -9.71
N THR A 362 14.39 -9.16 -8.89
CA THR A 362 15.36 -9.61 -7.89
C THR A 362 14.96 -9.10 -6.52
N TRP A 363 15.18 -9.89 -5.48
CA TRP A 363 14.72 -9.61 -4.12
C TRP A 363 15.86 -9.54 -3.10
N SER A 364 17.09 -9.34 -3.60
CA SER A 364 18.27 -9.22 -2.74
C SER A 364 18.17 -8.05 -1.76
N HIS A 365 17.45 -6.99 -2.11
CA HIS A 365 17.22 -5.81 -1.25
C HIS A 365 16.35 -6.10 -0.02
N LEU A 366 15.64 -7.25 0.02
CA LEU A 366 14.93 -7.69 1.22
C LEU A 366 15.85 -8.39 2.24
N LYS A 367 17.11 -8.62 1.89
CA LYS A 367 18.11 -9.14 2.83
C LYS A 367 18.70 -7.98 3.62
N ASN A 368 18.69 -8.06 4.95
CA ASN A 368 19.25 -7.03 5.84
C ASN A 368 18.63 -5.63 5.63
N THR A 369 17.32 -5.54 5.61
CA THR A 369 16.63 -4.26 5.47
C THR A 369 16.83 -3.37 6.70
N TYR A 370 16.54 -2.08 6.53
CA TYR A 370 16.55 -1.14 7.67
C TYR A 370 15.43 -1.40 8.69
N LEU A 371 14.45 -2.26 8.37
CA LEU A 371 13.35 -2.65 9.28
C LEU A 371 13.82 -3.62 10.37
N GLU A 372 14.99 -4.21 10.21
CA GLU A 372 15.57 -5.16 11.15
C GLU A 372 16.57 -4.45 12.05
N ASN A 373 16.63 -4.82 13.32
CA ASN A 373 17.74 -4.40 14.19
C ASN A 373 18.99 -5.19 13.78
N LYS A 374 20.03 -4.47 13.43
CA LYS A 374 21.38 -5.03 13.23
C LYS A 374 22.02 -5.39 14.55
#